data_9bbd283667bee123439914fcb4525c3f
#
_entry.id   9bbd283667bee123439914fcb4525c3f
#
_cell.length_a   1.000
_cell.length_b   1.000
_cell.length_c   1.000
_cell.angle_alpha   90.00
_cell.angle_beta   90.00
_cell.angle_gamma   90.00
#
_symmetry.space_group_name_H-M   'P 1'
#
loop_
_entity.id
_entity.type
_entity.pdbx_description
1 polymer ?
#
loop_
_entity_poly.entity_id
_entity_poly.type
_entity_poly.pdbx_seq_one_letter_code
_entity_poly.pdbx_strand_id
1 'polypeptide(L)'
;NGDNFRIATTIGEIWSNQNTSNNLYVLNDKLEEIGKIEGLAEGEKIYSVRYMGSKAYVVTFKQTDPFWVIDLSDATNPQILGEVQLPGYSVYLHPYDEKHIIGFGYDTKENGTRVTNNGLKLVMFDVSDFTNPQVVFQIAVGDSKYTYSELLYNHKSAIFSKEKGIMAFPINSSSGLKTNSRAVIYKIDLENGFSLRGEIGTISNNYEEEVRRIVFVNGNYYTLSYSQVRVADMDSLN
;
A
#
# COMPACT_ATOMS: atom_id res chain seq x y z
N ASN A 1 9.58 -6.02 -17.60
CA ASN A 1 9.17 -7.35 -17.95
C ASN A 1 9.68 -7.65 -19.36
N GLY A 2 10.41 -8.74 -19.54
CA GLY A 2 11.17 -8.95 -20.77
C GLY A 2 12.21 -7.84 -20.96
N ASP A 3 12.36 -7.37 -22.18
CA ASP A 3 13.35 -6.36 -22.55
C ASP A 3 12.84 -4.90 -22.42
N ASN A 4 11.63 -4.72 -21.86
CA ASN A 4 11.02 -3.39 -21.75
C ASN A 4 11.11 -2.83 -20.35
N PHE A 5 11.49 -1.55 -20.23
CA PHE A 5 11.41 -0.75 -19.03
C PHE A 5 10.05 -0.04 -18.96
N ARG A 6 9.45 0.01 -17.79
CA ARG A 6 8.13 0.63 -17.55
C ARG A 6 8.25 1.65 -16.46
N ILE A 7 7.74 2.86 -16.69
CA ILE A 7 7.79 3.95 -15.74
C ILE A 7 6.47 4.72 -15.72
N ALA A 8 5.99 5.04 -14.52
CA ALA A 8 4.87 5.93 -14.33
C ALA A 8 5.37 7.23 -13.69
N THR A 9 4.85 8.36 -14.14
CA THR A 9 5.28 9.69 -13.73
C THR A 9 4.08 10.60 -13.48
N THR A 10 4.24 11.56 -12.58
CA THR A 10 3.34 12.70 -12.45
C THR A 10 4.07 13.97 -12.90
N ILE A 11 3.47 14.76 -13.76
CA ILE A 11 3.94 16.08 -14.18
C ILE A 11 3.01 17.16 -13.62
N GLY A 12 3.47 18.41 -13.55
CA GLY A 12 2.71 19.56 -13.05
C GLY A 12 3.08 19.98 -11.63
N GLU A 13 2.24 20.79 -11.00
CA GLU A 13 2.47 21.33 -9.67
C GLU A 13 2.00 20.36 -8.59
N ILE A 14 2.80 19.34 -8.27
CA ILE A 14 2.46 18.27 -7.31
C ILE A 14 2.14 18.76 -5.90
N TRP A 15 2.56 19.96 -5.50
CA TRP A 15 2.27 20.53 -4.17
C TRP A 15 0.86 21.13 -4.08
N SER A 16 0.35 21.69 -5.18
CA SER A 16 -0.97 22.31 -5.26
C SER A 16 -2.01 21.43 -5.96
N ASN A 17 -1.60 20.32 -6.56
CA ASN A 17 -2.37 19.49 -7.49
C ASN A 17 -2.95 20.30 -8.66
N GLN A 18 -2.25 21.39 -9.05
CA GLN A 18 -2.65 22.20 -10.20
C GLN A 18 -1.96 21.71 -11.46
N ASN A 19 -2.74 21.56 -12.52
CA ASN A 19 -2.26 21.11 -13.82
C ASN A 19 -1.44 19.80 -13.72
N THR A 20 -1.77 18.93 -12.75
CA THR A 20 -1.12 17.63 -12.65
C THR A 20 -1.70 16.67 -13.67
N SER A 21 -0.84 15.87 -14.25
CA SER A 21 -1.19 14.78 -15.16
C SER A 21 -0.28 13.60 -14.91
N ASN A 22 -0.82 12.41 -14.97
CA ASN A 22 -0.08 11.19 -14.77
C ASN A 22 0.11 10.45 -16.08
N ASN A 23 1.28 9.88 -16.26
CA ASN A 23 1.63 9.20 -17.49
C ASN A 23 2.30 7.86 -17.18
N LEU A 24 2.13 6.90 -18.07
CA LEU A 24 2.83 5.63 -18.05
C LEU A 24 3.54 5.46 -19.39
N TYR A 25 4.84 5.17 -19.35
CA TYR A 25 5.67 4.96 -20.53
C TYR A 25 6.23 3.54 -20.53
N VAL A 26 6.32 2.98 -21.72
CA VAL A 26 7.05 1.74 -22.00
C VAL A 26 8.22 2.07 -22.89
N LEU A 27 9.42 1.71 -22.44
CA LEU A 27 10.65 1.97 -23.15
C LEU A 27 11.30 0.64 -23.54
N ASN A 28 12.00 0.62 -24.69
CA ASN A 28 12.79 -0.52 -25.11
C ASN A 28 14.14 -0.60 -24.36
N ASP A 29 15.00 -1.52 -24.76
CA ASP A 29 16.36 -1.76 -24.20
C ASP A 29 17.31 -0.56 -24.41
N LYS A 30 17.01 0.32 -25.39
CA LYS A 30 17.74 1.57 -25.64
C LYS A 30 17.15 2.77 -24.92
N LEU A 31 16.12 2.58 -24.09
CA LEU A 31 15.35 3.62 -23.43
C LEU A 31 14.58 4.54 -24.39
N GLU A 32 14.27 4.07 -25.60
CA GLU A 32 13.40 4.76 -26.53
C GLU A 32 11.93 4.44 -26.20
N GLU A 33 11.05 5.44 -26.24
CA GLU A 33 9.62 5.26 -26.03
C GLU A 33 9.02 4.40 -27.14
N ILE A 34 8.33 3.33 -26.76
CA ILE A 34 7.63 2.43 -27.69
C ILE A 34 6.13 2.37 -27.45
N GLY A 35 5.67 2.80 -26.27
CA GLY A 35 4.25 2.89 -25.94
C GLY A 35 4.03 3.78 -24.73
N LYS A 36 2.83 4.38 -24.65
CA LYS A 36 2.48 5.27 -23.54
C LYS A 36 0.97 5.36 -23.29
N ILE A 37 0.64 5.79 -22.08
CA ILE A 37 -0.64 6.39 -21.70
C ILE A 37 -0.30 7.77 -21.13
N GLU A 38 -0.94 8.80 -21.62
CA GLU A 38 -0.81 10.17 -21.12
C GLU A 38 -2.18 10.67 -20.62
N GLY A 39 -2.17 11.61 -19.68
CA GLY A 39 -3.38 12.24 -19.16
C GLY A 39 -4.20 11.36 -18.21
N LEU A 40 -3.60 10.32 -17.60
CA LEU A 40 -4.27 9.50 -16.61
C LEU A 40 -4.60 10.35 -15.38
N ALA A 41 -5.88 10.38 -14.96
CA ALA A 41 -6.37 11.04 -13.75
C ALA A 41 -5.87 12.49 -13.61
N GLU A 42 -6.28 13.36 -14.53
CA GLU A 42 -5.90 14.80 -14.52
C GLU A 42 -6.31 15.47 -13.22
N GLY A 43 -5.42 16.28 -12.66
CA GLY A 43 -5.60 16.95 -11.38
C GLY A 43 -5.30 16.08 -10.16
N GLU A 44 -4.85 14.85 -10.36
CA GLU A 44 -4.41 13.92 -9.32
C GLU A 44 -2.90 13.69 -9.42
N LYS A 45 -2.33 13.00 -8.43
CA LYS A 45 -0.96 12.51 -8.47
C LYS A 45 -0.89 11.03 -8.14
N ILE A 46 0.13 10.34 -8.64
CA ILE A 46 0.39 8.93 -8.33
C ILE A 46 0.92 8.81 -6.90
N TYR A 47 0.35 7.87 -6.15
CA TYR A 47 0.77 7.48 -4.81
C TYR A 47 1.44 6.12 -4.78
N SER A 48 0.98 5.18 -5.58
CA SER A 48 1.68 3.91 -5.75
C SER A 48 1.47 3.31 -7.13
N VAL A 49 2.45 2.51 -7.54
CA VAL A 49 2.42 1.72 -8.77
C VAL A 49 2.93 0.32 -8.47
N ARG A 50 2.21 -0.69 -8.95
CA ARG A 50 2.65 -2.07 -8.90
C ARG A 50 2.59 -2.71 -10.27
N TYR A 51 3.73 -3.15 -10.76
CA TYR A 51 3.82 -3.97 -11.97
C TYR A 51 3.77 -5.45 -11.60
N MET A 52 2.90 -6.20 -12.27
CA MET A 52 2.73 -7.63 -12.07
C MET A 52 2.48 -8.32 -13.41
N GLY A 53 3.46 -9.05 -13.91
CA GLY A 53 3.41 -9.66 -15.24
C GLY A 53 3.18 -8.61 -16.33
N SER A 54 2.11 -8.78 -17.10
CA SER A 54 1.69 -7.84 -18.15
C SER A 54 0.71 -6.76 -17.68
N LYS A 55 0.53 -6.58 -16.38
CA LYS A 55 -0.38 -5.58 -15.82
C LYS A 55 0.38 -4.54 -14.99
N ALA A 56 -0.16 -3.33 -14.95
CA ALA A 56 0.18 -2.33 -13.96
C ALA A 56 -1.07 -1.94 -13.17
N TYR A 57 -0.88 -1.74 -11.87
CA TYR A 57 -1.87 -1.25 -10.94
C TYR A 57 -1.40 0.09 -10.44
N VAL A 58 -2.20 1.14 -10.65
CA VAL A 58 -1.83 2.51 -10.34
C VAL A 58 -2.85 3.11 -9.39
N VAL A 59 -2.38 3.73 -8.34
CA VAL A 59 -3.21 4.48 -7.40
C VAL A 59 -2.91 5.95 -7.58
N THR A 60 -3.94 6.72 -7.90
CA THR A 60 -3.90 8.18 -7.93
C THR A 60 -4.85 8.74 -6.87
N PHE A 61 -4.70 9.98 -6.45
CA PHE A 61 -5.56 10.58 -5.43
C PHE A 61 -5.59 12.10 -5.51
N LYS A 62 -6.80 12.63 -5.36
CA LYS A 62 -7.09 14.03 -5.04
C LYS A 62 -8.12 14.14 -3.92
N GLN A 63 -9.25 13.46 -4.04
CA GLN A 63 -10.34 13.41 -3.05
C GLN A 63 -10.84 11.99 -2.86
N THR A 64 -11.03 11.25 -3.93
CA THR A 64 -11.29 9.80 -3.97
C THR A 64 -10.12 9.10 -4.63
N ASP A 65 -9.92 7.83 -4.33
CA ASP A 65 -8.81 7.01 -4.82
C ASP A 65 -9.29 6.12 -5.97
N PRO A 66 -9.00 6.46 -7.23
CA PRO A 66 -9.09 5.47 -8.28
C PRO A 66 -7.90 4.52 -8.25
N PHE A 67 -8.20 3.23 -8.14
CA PHE A 67 -7.27 2.13 -8.37
C PHE A 67 -7.44 1.68 -9.81
N TRP A 68 -6.46 1.96 -10.64
CA TRP A 68 -6.45 1.70 -12.07
C TRP A 68 -5.83 0.35 -12.39
N VAL A 69 -6.43 -0.37 -13.34
CA VAL A 69 -5.86 -1.58 -13.95
C VAL A 69 -5.46 -1.28 -15.37
N ILE A 70 -4.19 -1.48 -15.70
CA ILE A 70 -3.60 -1.15 -17.00
C ILE A 70 -3.01 -2.41 -17.63
N ASP A 71 -3.35 -2.69 -18.87
CA ASP A 71 -2.74 -3.74 -19.68
C ASP A 71 -1.46 -3.26 -20.36
N LEU A 72 -0.42 -4.04 -20.21
CA LEU A 72 0.90 -3.84 -20.79
C LEU A 72 1.35 -5.08 -21.60
N SER A 73 0.40 -5.93 -22.01
CA SER A 73 0.70 -7.13 -22.80
C SER A 73 1.24 -6.77 -24.19
N ASP A 74 0.66 -5.73 -24.81
CA ASP A 74 1.22 -5.07 -25.98
C ASP A 74 2.02 -3.85 -25.49
N ALA A 75 3.34 -3.95 -25.54
CA ALA A 75 4.24 -2.91 -25.07
C ALA A 75 4.12 -1.61 -25.88
N THR A 76 3.65 -1.70 -27.13
CA THR A 76 3.49 -0.53 -28.04
C THR A 76 2.13 0.13 -27.90
N ASN A 77 1.17 -0.53 -27.25
CA ASN A 77 -0.20 -0.04 -27.12
C ASN A 77 -0.76 -0.37 -25.72
N PRO A 78 -0.22 0.23 -24.63
CA PRO A 78 -0.77 0.05 -23.29
C PRO A 78 -2.21 0.57 -23.19
N GLN A 79 -3.08 -0.15 -22.47
CA GLN A 79 -4.52 0.13 -22.38
C GLN A 79 -5.00 0.19 -20.93
N ILE A 80 -5.84 1.17 -20.59
CA ILE A 80 -6.59 1.17 -19.34
C ILE A 80 -7.72 0.16 -19.49
N LEU A 81 -7.80 -0.82 -18.58
CA LEU A 81 -8.83 -1.86 -18.58
C LEU A 81 -10.01 -1.50 -17.70
N GLY A 82 -9.76 -1.00 -16.51
CA GLY A 82 -10.80 -0.66 -15.54
C GLY A 82 -10.27 0.13 -14.36
N GLU A 83 -11.19 0.56 -13.52
CA GLU A 83 -10.90 1.25 -12.26
C GLU A 83 -11.91 0.89 -11.19
N VAL A 84 -11.51 1.03 -9.92
CA VAL A 84 -12.43 1.05 -8.78
C VAL A 84 -12.08 2.22 -7.88
N GLN A 85 -13.11 2.93 -7.42
CA GLN A 85 -12.96 4.10 -6.55
C GLN A 85 -13.31 3.74 -5.10
N LEU A 86 -12.53 4.25 -4.15
CA LEU A 86 -12.78 4.07 -2.72
C LEU A 86 -12.27 5.28 -1.93
N PRO A 87 -12.86 5.57 -0.75
CA PRO A 87 -12.37 6.64 0.12
C PRO A 87 -10.95 6.37 0.62
N GLY A 88 -10.09 7.39 0.62
CA GLY A 88 -8.69 7.29 1.00
C GLY A 88 -7.80 6.74 -0.12
N TYR A 89 -6.53 6.43 0.15
CA TYR A 89 -5.59 6.02 -0.89
C TYR A 89 -4.53 5.05 -0.38
N SER A 90 -4.16 4.11 -1.26
CA SER A 90 -3.09 3.14 -0.99
C SER A 90 -1.75 3.69 -1.45
N VAL A 91 -0.78 3.76 -0.54
CA VAL A 91 0.61 4.14 -0.84
C VAL A 91 1.51 2.93 -1.07
N TYR A 92 1.04 1.75 -0.70
CA TYR A 92 1.73 0.49 -0.93
C TYR A 92 0.75 -0.55 -1.48
N LEU A 93 1.15 -1.21 -2.56
CA LEU A 93 0.42 -2.31 -3.18
C LEU A 93 1.24 -3.59 -3.10
N HIS A 94 0.66 -4.65 -2.55
CA HIS A 94 1.28 -5.96 -2.44
C HIS A 94 0.47 -7.01 -3.19
N PRO A 95 1.03 -7.73 -4.19
CA PRO A 95 0.34 -8.84 -4.82
C PRO A 95 0.14 -9.98 -3.81
N TYR A 96 -1.11 -10.34 -3.56
CA TYR A 96 -1.44 -11.54 -2.80
C TYR A 96 -1.35 -12.78 -3.70
N ASP A 97 -1.96 -12.71 -4.88
CA ASP A 97 -1.87 -13.67 -5.96
C ASP A 97 -2.20 -12.99 -7.32
N GLU A 98 -2.43 -13.78 -8.37
CA GLU A 98 -2.72 -13.25 -9.71
C GLU A 98 -4.06 -12.49 -9.81
N LYS A 99 -4.96 -12.70 -8.84
CA LYS A 99 -6.32 -12.15 -8.82
C LYS A 99 -6.56 -11.17 -7.67
N HIS A 100 -5.65 -11.08 -6.70
CA HIS A 100 -5.86 -10.28 -5.50
C HIS A 100 -4.64 -9.41 -5.19
N ILE A 101 -4.92 -8.15 -4.85
CA ILE A 101 -3.90 -7.17 -4.45
C ILE A 101 -4.28 -6.57 -3.10
N ILE A 102 -3.31 -6.52 -2.19
CA ILE A 102 -3.46 -5.84 -0.90
C ILE A 102 -2.99 -4.41 -1.08
N GLY A 103 -3.85 -3.44 -0.75
CA GLY A 103 -3.52 -2.03 -0.60
C GLY A 103 -3.33 -1.66 0.87
N PHE A 104 -2.29 -0.89 1.16
CA PHE A 104 -2.07 -0.27 2.47
C PHE A 104 -1.87 1.23 2.29
N GLY A 105 -2.56 2.02 3.11
CA GLY A 105 -2.46 3.47 3.02
C GLY A 105 -3.37 4.20 3.98
N TYR A 106 -3.78 5.39 3.60
CA TYR A 106 -4.61 6.26 4.42
C TYR A 106 -6.10 6.01 4.17
N ASP A 107 -6.84 5.92 5.26
CA ASP A 107 -8.29 6.08 5.26
C ASP A 107 -8.64 7.57 5.31
N THR A 108 -9.71 7.97 4.65
CA THR A 108 -10.17 9.36 4.64
C THR A 108 -11.67 9.45 4.88
N LYS A 109 -12.08 10.56 5.46
CA LYS A 109 -13.48 10.95 5.60
C LYS A 109 -13.73 12.24 4.86
N GLU A 110 -14.80 12.26 4.08
CA GLU A 110 -15.33 13.47 3.49
C GLU A 110 -16.17 14.24 4.50
N ASN A 111 -15.94 15.54 4.60
CA ASN A 111 -16.73 16.45 5.40
C ASN A 111 -17.02 17.69 4.53
N GLY A 112 -18.10 17.59 3.76
CA GLY A 112 -18.44 18.58 2.74
C GLY A 112 -17.36 18.61 1.64
N THR A 113 -16.71 19.76 1.46
CA THR A 113 -15.66 19.93 0.45
C THR A 113 -14.26 19.55 0.93
N ARG A 114 -14.12 19.10 2.18
CA ARG A 114 -12.83 18.76 2.78
C ARG A 114 -12.70 17.26 2.99
N VAL A 115 -11.55 16.73 2.56
CA VAL A 115 -11.13 15.37 2.88
C VAL A 115 -10.18 15.43 4.05
N THR A 116 -10.45 14.64 5.10
CA THR A 116 -9.62 14.56 6.30
C THR A 116 -9.09 13.16 6.50
N ASN A 117 -7.84 13.05 6.96
CA ASN A 117 -7.24 11.77 7.34
C ASN A 117 -8.03 11.16 8.51
N ASN A 118 -8.40 9.89 8.36
CA ASN A 118 -9.12 9.10 9.35
C ASN A 118 -8.28 7.94 9.92
N GLY A 119 -6.98 7.91 9.63
CA GLY A 119 -6.05 6.85 10.05
C GLY A 119 -5.55 6.02 8.87
N LEU A 120 -5.18 4.78 9.16
CA LEU A 120 -4.66 3.85 8.17
C LEU A 120 -5.69 2.77 7.84
N LYS A 121 -5.55 2.16 6.66
CA LYS A 121 -6.39 1.05 6.21
C LYS A 121 -5.59 -0.04 5.51
N LEU A 122 -6.11 -1.25 5.56
CA LEU A 122 -5.81 -2.36 4.65
C LEU A 122 -7.02 -2.59 3.75
N VAL A 123 -6.75 -2.85 2.49
CA VAL A 123 -7.78 -3.12 1.47
C VAL A 123 -7.38 -4.36 0.70
N MET A 124 -8.33 -5.21 0.33
CA MET A 124 -8.15 -6.28 -0.64
C MET A 124 -8.93 -5.93 -1.90
N PHE A 125 -8.22 -5.86 -3.02
CA PHE A 125 -8.78 -5.71 -4.34
C PHE A 125 -8.88 -7.08 -5.01
N ASP A 126 -10.05 -7.42 -5.55
CA ASP A 126 -10.24 -8.51 -6.50
C ASP A 126 -10.08 -7.94 -7.91
N VAL A 127 -9.12 -8.44 -8.64
CA VAL A 127 -8.81 -8.09 -10.02
C VAL A 127 -8.99 -9.29 -10.95
N SER A 128 -9.83 -10.25 -10.58
CA SER A 128 -10.17 -11.41 -11.42
C SER A 128 -10.78 -10.99 -12.77
N ASP A 129 -11.60 -9.93 -12.72
CA ASP A 129 -12.06 -9.20 -13.91
C ASP A 129 -11.31 -7.85 -13.97
N PHE A 130 -10.32 -7.77 -14.84
CA PHE A 130 -9.52 -6.57 -15.02
C PHE A 130 -10.31 -5.35 -15.49
N THR A 131 -11.47 -5.56 -16.10
CA THR A 131 -12.34 -4.48 -16.60
C THR A 131 -13.30 -3.97 -15.53
N ASN A 132 -13.46 -4.73 -14.43
CA ASN A 132 -14.34 -4.39 -13.33
C ASN A 132 -13.71 -4.79 -11.97
N PRO A 133 -12.56 -4.21 -11.59
CA PRO A 133 -11.93 -4.50 -10.30
C PRO A 133 -12.85 -4.14 -9.14
N GLN A 134 -12.78 -4.89 -8.04
CA GLN A 134 -13.65 -4.70 -6.89
C GLN A 134 -12.85 -4.59 -5.59
N VAL A 135 -13.36 -3.81 -4.64
CA VAL A 135 -12.93 -3.88 -3.24
C VAL A 135 -13.73 -4.97 -2.56
N VAL A 136 -13.06 -6.05 -2.13
CA VAL A 136 -13.74 -7.18 -1.47
C VAL A 136 -13.64 -7.13 0.05
N PHE A 137 -12.55 -6.56 0.59
CA PHE A 137 -12.38 -6.37 2.03
C PHE A 137 -11.66 -5.05 2.32
N GLN A 138 -12.05 -4.42 3.43
CA GLN A 138 -11.38 -3.24 3.95
C GLN A 138 -11.47 -3.24 5.47
N ILE A 139 -10.36 -2.91 6.14
CA ILE A 139 -10.33 -2.67 7.58
C ILE A 139 -9.53 -1.41 7.91
N ALA A 140 -9.91 -0.76 9.01
CA ALA A 140 -9.08 0.27 9.63
C ALA A 140 -7.87 -0.39 10.33
N VAL A 141 -6.73 0.28 10.30
CA VAL A 141 -5.49 -0.16 10.93
C VAL A 141 -5.11 0.80 12.05
N GLY A 142 -4.86 0.24 13.24
CA GLY A 142 -4.55 1.02 14.43
C GLY A 142 -5.78 1.52 15.16
N ASP A 143 -5.56 2.34 16.18
CA ASP A 143 -6.55 2.74 17.17
C ASP A 143 -6.95 4.22 17.07
N SER A 144 -6.33 4.97 16.18
CA SER A 144 -6.63 6.39 16.02
C SER A 144 -6.27 6.94 14.64
N LYS A 145 -6.84 8.11 14.31
CA LYS A 145 -6.48 8.88 13.12
C LYS A 145 -5.02 9.40 13.11
N TYR A 146 -4.36 9.33 14.26
CA TYR A 146 -2.95 9.72 14.42
C TYR A 146 -1.99 8.52 14.33
N THR A 147 -2.50 7.37 13.90
CA THR A 147 -1.68 6.20 13.61
C THR A 147 -0.88 6.44 12.33
N TYR A 148 0.41 6.13 12.38
CA TYR A 148 1.28 6.12 11.21
C TYR A 148 2.09 4.81 11.16
N SER A 149 2.74 4.55 10.03
CA SER A 149 3.52 3.34 9.79
C SER A 149 4.74 3.62 8.93
N GLU A 150 5.86 2.96 9.23
CA GLU A 150 7.02 2.94 8.34
C GLU A 150 6.71 2.34 6.97
N LEU A 151 5.70 1.46 6.88
CA LEU A 151 5.30 0.86 5.61
C LEU A 151 4.83 1.89 4.57
N LEU A 152 4.40 3.08 4.99
CA LEU A 152 4.03 4.17 4.10
C LEU A 152 5.20 4.68 3.24
N TYR A 153 6.44 4.50 3.72
CA TYR A 153 7.65 5.03 3.10
C TYR A 153 8.69 3.96 2.79
N ASN A 154 8.62 2.82 3.48
CA ASN A 154 9.61 1.76 3.40
C ASN A 154 8.94 0.38 3.39
N HIS A 155 8.74 -0.16 2.20
CA HIS A 155 8.12 -1.49 2.03
C HIS A 155 8.92 -2.64 2.68
N LYS A 156 10.21 -2.43 3.01
CA LYS A 156 11.03 -3.41 3.72
C LYS A 156 10.72 -3.48 5.23
N SER A 157 9.90 -2.58 5.75
CA SER A 157 9.48 -2.59 7.15
C SER A 157 8.49 -3.71 7.47
N ALA A 158 7.80 -4.23 6.46
CA ALA A 158 6.79 -5.28 6.57
C ALA A 158 7.31 -6.66 6.16
N ILE A 159 6.59 -7.68 6.62
CA ILE A 159 6.67 -9.05 6.11
C ILE A 159 5.33 -9.47 5.53
N PHE A 160 5.39 -10.32 4.52
CA PHE A 160 4.23 -11.00 3.95
C PHE A 160 4.58 -12.47 3.73
N SER A 161 3.65 -13.36 4.07
CA SER A 161 3.75 -14.79 3.77
C SER A 161 2.39 -15.29 3.32
N LYS A 162 2.26 -15.62 2.04
CA LYS A 162 1.04 -16.23 1.50
C LYS A 162 0.81 -17.62 2.10
N GLU A 163 1.88 -18.41 2.26
CA GLU A 163 1.81 -19.75 2.85
C GLU A 163 1.20 -19.73 4.26
N LYS A 164 1.60 -18.75 5.07
CA LYS A 164 1.09 -18.59 6.44
C LYS A 164 -0.20 -17.75 6.49
N GLY A 165 -0.62 -17.15 5.38
CA GLY A 165 -1.75 -16.24 5.33
C GLY A 165 -1.57 -15.03 6.24
N ILE A 166 -0.38 -14.43 6.29
CA ILE A 166 -0.09 -13.31 7.18
C ILE A 166 0.55 -12.11 6.46
N MET A 167 0.24 -10.93 6.96
CA MET A 167 0.98 -9.71 6.73
C MET A 167 1.23 -9.02 8.07
N ALA A 168 2.46 -8.57 8.31
CA ALA A 168 2.80 -7.86 9.53
C ALA A 168 3.67 -6.64 9.23
N PHE A 169 3.44 -5.55 9.95
CA PHE A 169 4.14 -4.29 9.77
C PHE A 169 4.08 -3.43 11.03
N PRO A 170 5.02 -2.49 11.21
CA PRO A 170 5.00 -1.58 12.35
C PRO A 170 3.91 -0.52 12.22
N ILE A 171 3.29 -0.16 13.34
CA ILE A 171 2.44 1.02 13.49
C ILE A 171 2.80 1.78 14.76
N ASN A 172 2.60 3.08 14.72
CA ASN A 172 2.84 3.98 15.84
C ASN A 172 1.62 4.87 16.02
N SER A 173 1.06 4.90 17.22
CA SER A 173 -0.09 5.74 17.55
C SER A 173 0.27 6.67 18.68
N SER A 174 0.21 7.99 18.45
CA SER A 174 0.55 8.99 19.44
C SER A 174 -0.64 9.34 20.33
N SER A 175 -0.43 9.36 21.62
CA SER A 175 -1.38 9.84 22.63
C SER A 175 -0.66 10.74 23.64
N GLY A 176 -0.78 12.04 23.44
CA GLY A 176 -0.04 13.03 24.22
C GLY A 176 1.48 12.91 24.03
N LEU A 177 2.22 12.70 25.11
CA LEU A 177 3.68 12.54 25.08
C LEU A 177 4.15 11.10 24.90
N LYS A 178 3.23 10.15 24.77
CA LYS A 178 3.54 8.73 24.63
C LYS A 178 3.16 8.24 23.25
N THR A 179 4.00 7.37 22.71
CA THR A 179 3.73 6.61 21.48
C THR A 179 3.50 5.15 21.87
N ASN A 180 2.36 4.62 21.44
CA ASN A 180 2.12 3.19 21.41
C ASN A 180 2.70 2.64 20.12
N SER A 181 3.89 2.07 20.22
CA SER A 181 4.67 1.58 19.08
C SER A 181 4.68 0.07 19.06
N ARG A 182 4.21 -0.51 17.96
CA ARG A 182 4.07 -1.97 17.84
C ARG A 182 4.12 -2.44 16.40
N ALA A 183 4.49 -3.68 16.20
CA ALA A 183 4.18 -4.40 14.98
C ALA A 183 2.82 -5.08 15.14
N VAL A 184 1.96 -4.92 14.15
CA VAL A 184 0.67 -5.61 14.05
C VAL A 184 0.80 -6.77 13.07
N ILE A 185 0.17 -7.90 13.41
CA ILE A 185 0.19 -9.12 12.61
C ILE A 185 -1.27 -9.43 12.23
N TYR A 186 -1.57 -9.31 10.94
CA TYR A 186 -2.88 -9.64 10.40
C TYR A 186 -2.86 -11.01 9.75
N LYS A 187 -3.88 -11.83 10.05
CA LYS A 187 -4.24 -12.99 9.23
C LYS A 187 -4.98 -12.49 8.00
N ILE A 188 -4.68 -13.09 6.86
CA ILE A 188 -5.32 -12.80 5.58
C ILE A 188 -6.07 -14.06 5.13
N ASP A 189 -7.34 -13.89 4.83
CA ASP A 189 -8.24 -14.95 4.41
C ASP A 189 -9.11 -14.43 3.26
N LEU A 190 -9.20 -15.17 2.16
CA LEU A 190 -9.97 -14.72 0.97
C LEU A 190 -11.49 -14.84 1.15
N GLU A 191 -11.96 -15.54 2.18
CA GLU A 191 -13.40 -15.64 2.49
C GLU A 191 -13.81 -14.65 3.58
N ASN A 192 -12.90 -14.37 4.55
CA ASN A 192 -13.21 -13.58 5.75
C ASN A 192 -12.43 -12.26 5.85
N GLY A 193 -11.53 -11.99 4.91
CA GLY A 193 -10.74 -10.77 4.84
C GLY A 193 -9.57 -10.75 5.82
N PHE A 194 -9.38 -9.62 6.48
CA PHE A 194 -8.28 -9.37 7.41
C PHE A 194 -8.75 -9.49 8.86
N SER A 195 -8.00 -10.21 9.68
CA SER A 195 -8.22 -10.24 11.13
C SER A 195 -6.92 -10.03 11.89
N LEU A 196 -6.95 -9.21 12.94
CA LEU A 196 -5.79 -9.00 13.80
C LEU A 196 -5.49 -10.29 14.57
N ARG A 197 -4.29 -10.85 14.34
CA ARG A 197 -3.81 -12.02 15.05
C ARG A 197 -3.15 -11.64 16.37
N GLY A 198 -2.44 -10.51 16.38
CA GLY A 198 -1.78 -10.00 17.58
C GLY A 198 -0.83 -8.85 17.30
N GLU A 199 -0.19 -8.39 18.37
CA GLU A 199 0.68 -7.22 18.37
C GLU A 199 1.95 -7.48 19.20
N ILE A 200 3.08 -6.91 18.78
CA ILE A 200 4.35 -6.97 19.49
C ILE A 200 4.90 -5.57 19.62
N GLY A 201 4.90 -5.00 20.82
CA GLY A 201 5.30 -3.62 20.94
C GLY A 201 5.49 -3.09 22.35
N THR A 202 5.51 -1.78 22.48
CA THR A 202 5.72 -1.04 23.72
C THR A 202 5.04 0.32 23.70
N ILE A 203 4.77 0.85 24.88
CA ILE A 203 4.39 2.24 25.07
C ILE A 203 5.62 2.98 25.62
N SER A 204 6.10 3.96 24.90
CA SER A 204 7.29 4.73 25.26
C SER A 204 7.11 6.20 24.92
N ASN A 205 7.91 7.05 25.56
CA ASN A 205 8.12 8.45 25.18
C ASN A 205 9.46 8.66 24.44
N ASN A 206 10.19 7.57 24.18
CA ASN A 206 11.46 7.58 23.47
C ASN A 206 11.27 7.08 22.04
N TYR A 207 11.46 7.95 21.05
CA TYR A 207 11.34 7.62 19.63
C TYR A 207 12.35 6.54 19.17
N GLU A 208 13.48 6.38 19.87
CA GLU A 208 14.46 5.34 19.56
C GLU A 208 13.94 3.92 19.82
N GLU A 209 12.88 3.80 20.64
CA GLU A 209 12.21 2.53 20.94
C GLU A 209 11.05 2.23 19.99
N GLU A 210 10.70 3.17 19.10
CA GLU A 210 9.63 2.97 18.13
C GLU A 210 9.97 1.83 17.15
N VAL A 211 9.03 0.89 17.01
CA VAL A 211 9.17 -0.24 16.09
C VAL A 211 9.18 0.28 14.66
N ARG A 212 10.26 0.01 13.94
CA ARG A 212 10.45 0.45 12.55
C ARG A 212 10.41 -0.68 11.54
N ARG A 213 10.62 -1.90 12.02
CA ARG A 213 10.63 -3.06 11.16
C ARG A 213 10.22 -4.31 11.93
N ILE A 214 9.57 -5.23 11.24
CA ILE A 214 9.37 -6.60 11.71
C ILE A 214 10.03 -7.57 10.72
N VAL A 215 10.63 -8.62 11.23
CA VAL A 215 11.18 -9.74 10.44
C VAL A 215 10.76 -11.07 11.08
N PHE A 216 10.79 -12.12 10.28
CA PHE A 216 10.46 -13.47 10.71
C PHE A 216 11.64 -14.39 10.45
N VAL A 217 12.13 -15.06 11.48
CA VAL A 217 13.27 -15.98 11.40
C VAL A 217 13.04 -17.16 12.36
N ASN A 218 13.17 -18.40 11.84
CA ASN A 218 13.13 -19.62 12.64
C ASN A 218 11.96 -19.72 13.64
N GLY A 219 10.74 -19.41 13.19
CA GLY A 219 9.54 -19.53 14.02
C GLY A 219 9.29 -18.35 14.96
N ASN A 220 10.12 -17.31 14.91
CA ASN A 220 9.99 -16.14 15.77
C ASN A 220 9.83 -14.86 14.97
N TYR A 221 9.05 -13.93 15.47
CA TYR A 221 9.02 -12.54 15.05
C TYR A 221 10.08 -11.73 15.81
N TYR A 222 10.75 -10.84 15.09
CA TYR A 222 11.67 -9.88 15.64
C TYR A 222 11.20 -8.49 15.26
N THR A 223 10.92 -7.64 16.24
CA THR A 223 10.68 -6.23 16.01
C THR A 223 11.97 -5.44 16.29
N LEU A 224 12.26 -4.50 15.39
CA LEU A 224 13.49 -3.71 15.44
C LEU A 224 13.14 -2.24 15.60
N SER A 225 13.81 -1.57 16.55
CA SER A 225 13.85 -0.13 16.70
C SER A 225 15.31 0.35 16.57
N TYR A 226 15.60 1.61 16.83
CA TYR A 226 16.99 2.08 16.87
C TYR A 226 17.76 1.54 18.06
N SER A 227 17.10 1.35 19.20
CA SER A 227 17.75 0.98 20.46
C SER A 227 17.46 -0.45 20.93
N GLN A 228 16.48 -1.15 20.34
CA GLN A 228 16.01 -2.44 20.85
C GLN A 228 15.67 -3.44 19.74
N VAL A 229 15.87 -4.72 20.06
CA VAL A 229 15.31 -5.86 19.35
C VAL A 229 14.42 -6.63 20.33
N ARG A 230 13.18 -6.88 19.94
CA ARG A 230 12.26 -7.72 20.72
C ARG A 230 11.94 -8.96 19.93
N VAL A 231 11.79 -10.07 20.63
CA VAL A 231 11.50 -11.38 20.06
C VAL A 231 10.15 -11.85 20.60
N ALA A 232 9.35 -12.42 19.76
CA ALA A 232 8.13 -13.11 20.15
C ALA A 232 7.98 -14.40 19.34
N ASP A 233 7.57 -15.46 20.01
CA ASP A 233 7.24 -16.72 19.35
C ASP A 233 6.03 -16.54 18.41
N MET A 234 6.08 -17.19 17.24
CA MET A 234 5.06 -16.99 16.21
C MET A 234 3.66 -17.44 16.64
N ASP A 235 3.57 -18.50 17.44
CA ASP A 235 2.30 -19.12 17.78
C ASP A 235 1.67 -18.47 19.03
N SER A 236 2.46 -18.17 20.04
CA SER A 236 2.00 -17.60 21.31
C SER A 236 2.05 -16.07 21.36
N LEU A 237 2.86 -15.43 20.51
CA LEU A 237 3.15 -13.99 20.49
C LEU A 237 3.73 -13.45 21.82
N ASN A 238 4.38 -14.32 22.60
CA ASN A 238 5.07 -14.01 23.85
C ASN A 238 6.57 -13.95 23.66
#